data_36564fa4ad2b051818f41108c86b43a1
#
_entry.id   36564fa4ad2b051818f41108c86b43a1
#
_cell.length_a   1.000
_cell.length_b   1.000
_cell.length_c   1.000
_cell.angle_alpha   90.00
_cell.angle_beta   90.00
_cell.angle_gamma   90.00
#
_symmetry.space_group_name_H-M   'P 1'
#
loop_
_entity.id
_entity.type
_entity.pdbx_description
1 polymer ?
#
loop_
_entity_poly.entity_id
_entity_poly.type
_entity_poly.pdbx_seq_one_letter_code
_entity_poly.pdbx_strand_id
1 'polypeptide(L)'
;MLSLEDILMAAVWSVVIFFILKAISYLFQALTQKSSVIQFDPIHIEEIISRCNIVFPIDNLIFNGNTFSRGMVVRITTNTNHVIEGKFIGLNKYKMLCIVTNHTIEAYGIKYISQIDTL
;
A
#
# COMPACT_ATOMS: atom_id res chain seq x y z
N MET A 1 43.89 -22.51 -18.02
CA MET A 1 44.14 -22.38 -16.58
C MET A 1 43.73 -20.98 -16.14
N LEU A 2 42.85 -20.89 -15.18
CA LEU A 2 42.38 -19.59 -14.67
C LEU A 2 43.49 -18.91 -13.83
N SER A 3 43.78 -17.67 -14.15
CA SER A 3 44.73 -16.90 -13.37
C SER A 3 44.05 -16.43 -12.05
N LEU A 4 44.87 -16.01 -11.08
CA LEU A 4 44.39 -15.46 -9.84
C LEU A 4 43.50 -14.22 -10.09
N GLU A 5 43.84 -13.41 -11.08
CA GLU A 5 43.10 -12.24 -11.48
C GLU A 5 41.69 -12.62 -11.99
N ASP A 6 41.59 -13.68 -12.77
CA ASP A 6 40.30 -14.18 -13.27
C ASP A 6 39.39 -14.66 -12.13
N ILE A 7 39.98 -15.32 -11.13
CA ILE A 7 39.23 -15.77 -9.94
C ILE A 7 38.77 -14.56 -9.11
N LEU A 8 39.61 -13.56 -8.93
CA LEU A 8 39.25 -12.34 -8.23
C LEU A 8 38.17 -11.55 -8.95
N MET A 9 38.27 -11.43 -10.27
CA MET A 9 37.25 -10.77 -11.08
C MET A 9 35.92 -11.49 -11.01
N ALA A 10 35.92 -12.82 -11.08
CA ALA A 10 34.69 -13.60 -10.92
C ALA A 10 34.04 -13.41 -9.54
N ALA A 11 34.86 -13.37 -8.48
CA ALA A 11 34.37 -13.12 -7.13
C ALA A 11 33.75 -11.74 -6.99
N VAL A 12 34.40 -10.70 -7.52
CA VAL A 12 33.91 -9.32 -7.52
C VAL A 12 32.57 -9.23 -8.27
N TRP A 13 32.48 -9.81 -9.45
CA TRP A 13 31.25 -9.82 -10.23
C TRP A 13 30.11 -10.56 -9.52
N SER A 14 30.39 -11.67 -8.85
CA SER A 14 29.40 -12.36 -8.01
C SER A 14 28.82 -11.47 -6.94
N VAL A 15 29.67 -10.73 -6.24
CA VAL A 15 29.23 -9.80 -5.18
C VAL A 15 28.41 -8.66 -5.76
N VAL A 16 28.85 -8.08 -6.88
CA VAL A 16 28.12 -7.01 -7.57
C VAL A 16 26.73 -7.49 -8.00
N ILE A 17 26.64 -8.65 -8.63
CA ILE A 17 25.36 -9.24 -9.04
C ILE A 17 24.45 -9.47 -7.84
N PHE A 18 24.99 -9.99 -6.75
CA PHE A 18 24.22 -10.20 -5.52
C PHE A 18 23.63 -8.89 -4.98
N PHE A 19 24.41 -7.80 -4.91
CA PHE A 19 23.93 -6.50 -4.49
C PHE A 19 22.89 -5.92 -5.44
N ILE A 20 23.06 -6.08 -6.73
CA ILE A 20 22.09 -5.63 -7.75
C ILE A 20 20.77 -6.38 -7.56
N LEU A 21 20.81 -7.69 -7.38
CA LEU A 21 19.59 -8.49 -7.16
C LEU A 21 18.88 -8.09 -5.87
N LYS A 22 19.63 -7.82 -4.80
CA LYS A 22 19.04 -7.32 -3.55
C LYS A 22 18.39 -5.94 -3.73
N ALA A 23 19.06 -5.03 -4.44
CA ALA A 23 18.52 -3.71 -4.70
C ALA A 23 17.25 -3.77 -5.54
N ILE A 24 17.22 -4.62 -6.57
CA ILE A 24 16.04 -4.84 -7.42
C ILE A 24 14.89 -5.43 -6.60
N SER A 25 15.17 -6.41 -5.74
CA SER A 25 14.17 -7.01 -4.87
C SER A 25 13.57 -5.97 -3.92
N TYR A 26 14.41 -5.13 -3.33
CA TYR A 26 13.97 -4.06 -2.44
C TYR A 26 13.10 -3.04 -3.17
N LEU A 27 13.51 -2.60 -4.36
CA LEU A 27 12.73 -1.69 -5.20
C LEU A 27 11.40 -2.32 -5.62
N PHE A 28 11.42 -3.60 -5.96
CA PHE A 28 10.22 -4.33 -6.35
C PHE A 28 9.22 -4.40 -5.20
N GLN A 29 9.69 -4.65 -3.97
CA GLN A 29 8.85 -4.62 -2.79
C GLN A 29 8.27 -3.23 -2.54
N ALA A 30 9.06 -2.18 -2.72
CA ALA A 30 8.59 -0.81 -2.56
C ALA A 30 7.53 -0.44 -3.62
N LEU A 31 7.72 -0.87 -4.88
CA LEU A 31 6.78 -0.62 -5.98
C LEU A 31 5.50 -1.44 -5.87
N THR A 32 5.59 -2.64 -5.31
CA THR A 32 4.44 -3.54 -5.10
C THR A 32 3.91 -3.47 -3.69
N GLN A 33 4.18 -2.38 -2.98
CA GLN A 33 3.71 -2.19 -1.62
C GLN A 33 2.20 -2.37 -1.55
N LYS A 34 1.75 -3.32 -0.71
CA LYS A 34 0.35 -3.69 -0.57
C LYS A 34 -0.46 -2.66 0.18
N SER A 35 0.21 -1.90 1.05
CA SER A 35 -0.40 -0.90 1.90
C SER A 35 0.57 0.24 2.18
N SER A 36 0.00 1.40 2.43
CA SER A 36 0.72 2.57 2.92
C SER A 36 -0.01 3.08 4.16
N VAL A 37 0.72 3.28 5.25
CA VAL A 37 0.16 3.74 6.51
C VAL A 37 0.89 5.01 6.94
N ILE A 38 0.13 6.08 7.17
CA ILE A 38 0.66 7.35 7.65
C ILE A 38 -0.04 7.68 8.97
N GLN A 39 0.74 7.90 10.02
CA GLN A 39 0.22 8.31 11.31
C GLN A 39 0.09 9.84 11.37
N PHE A 40 -0.93 10.33 12.04
CA PHE A 40 -1.18 11.74 12.21
C PHE A 40 -1.75 12.05 13.59
N ASP A 41 -1.69 13.33 13.97
CA ASP A 41 -2.32 13.82 15.19
C ASP A 41 -3.83 13.96 14.98
N PRO A 42 -4.70 13.38 15.85
CA PRO A 42 -6.15 13.49 15.70
C PRO A 42 -6.70 14.92 15.65
N ILE A 43 -5.97 15.91 16.14
CA ILE A 43 -6.38 17.33 16.10
C ILE A 43 -6.51 17.82 14.64
N HIS A 44 -5.77 17.25 13.72
CA HIS A 44 -5.73 17.65 12.31
C HIS A 44 -6.60 16.77 11.40
N ILE A 45 -7.50 15.97 11.95
CA ILE A 45 -8.25 14.97 11.19
C ILE A 45 -9.07 15.58 10.05
N GLU A 46 -9.71 16.73 10.26
CA GLU A 46 -10.53 17.37 9.22
C GLU A 46 -9.69 17.85 8.04
N GLU A 47 -8.54 18.46 8.32
CA GLU A 47 -7.60 18.90 7.31
C GLU A 47 -7.05 17.70 6.52
N ILE A 48 -6.74 16.63 7.21
CA ILE A 48 -6.20 15.39 6.60
C ILE A 48 -7.25 14.75 5.71
N ILE A 49 -8.50 14.66 6.15
CA ILE A 49 -9.60 14.12 5.33
C ILE A 49 -9.78 14.97 4.08
N SER A 50 -9.74 16.29 4.20
CA SER A 50 -9.83 17.19 3.05
C SER A 50 -8.73 16.95 2.03
N ARG A 51 -7.48 16.77 2.47
CA ARG A 51 -6.35 16.45 1.59
C ARG A 51 -6.50 15.06 0.96
N CYS A 52 -6.96 14.08 1.72
CA CYS A 52 -7.22 12.74 1.21
C CYS A 52 -8.29 12.74 0.12
N ASN A 53 -9.32 13.59 0.25
CA ASN A 53 -10.35 13.72 -0.77
C ASN A 53 -9.78 14.21 -2.12
N ILE A 54 -8.73 15.01 -2.10
CA ILE A 54 -8.05 15.49 -3.32
C ILE A 54 -7.22 14.37 -3.95
N VAL A 55 -6.50 13.60 -3.14
CA VAL A 55 -5.63 12.51 -3.61
C VAL A 55 -6.44 11.29 -4.04
N PHE A 56 -7.60 11.06 -3.43
CA PHE A 56 -8.51 9.95 -3.73
C PHE A 56 -9.86 10.52 -4.22
N PRO A 57 -9.93 11.00 -5.46
CA PRO A 57 -11.09 11.75 -5.94
C PRO A 57 -12.33 10.90 -6.23
N ILE A 58 -12.18 9.59 -6.39
CA ILE A 58 -13.32 8.68 -6.64
C ILE A 58 -14.00 8.40 -5.31
N ASP A 59 -15.24 8.88 -5.14
CA ASP A 59 -15.94 8.89 -3.88
C ASP A 59 -16.83 7.66 -3.62
N ASN A 60 -16.83 6.70 -4.53
CA ASN A 60 -17.59 5.46 -4.37
C ASN A 60 -16.81 4.25 -4.89
N LEU A 61 -17.17 3.08 -4.37
CA LEU A 61 -16.57 1.81 -4.72
C LEU A 61 -17.65 0.74 -4.78
N ILE A 62 -17.62 -0.06 -5.84
CA ILE A 62 -18.41 -1.29 -5.92
C ILE A 62 -17.47 -2.47 -5.69
N PHE A 63 -17.73 -3.25 -4.64
CA PHE A 63 -16.92 -4.40 -4.28
C PHE A 63 -17.84 -5.57 -3.92
N ASN A 64 -17.67 -6.70 -4.62
CA ASN A 64 -18.50 -7.90 -4.46
C ASN A 64 -20.02 -7.62 -4.52
N GLY A 65 -20.42 -6.71 -5.41
CA GLY A 65 -21.83 -6.35 -5.59
C GLY A 65 -22.37 -5.33 -4.59
N ASN A 66 -21.57 -4.90 -3.62
CA ASN A 66 -21.95 -3.89 -2.64
C ASN A 66 -21.33 -2.54 -2.99
N THR A 67 -22.07 -1.46 -2.80
CA THR A 67 -21.60 -0.11 -3.05
C THR A 67 -21.21 0.56 -1.74
N PHE A 68 -20.01 1.12 -1.72
CA PHE A 68 -19.46 1.87 -0.58
C PHE A 68 -19.24 3.32 -1.00
N SER A 69 -19.67 4.24 -0.17
CA SER A 69 -19.58 5.69 -0.45
C SER A 69 -18.68 6.39 0.57
N ARG A 70 -18.10 7.51 0.14
CA ARG A 70 -17.27 8.34 1.02
C ARG A 70 -18.02 8.68 2.32
N GLY A 71 -17.34 8.52 3.44
CA GLY A 71 -17.88 8.77 4.76
C GLY A 71 -18.45 7.55 5.46
N MET A 72 -18.65 6.43 4.76
CA MET A 72 -19.11 5.19 5.40
C MET A 72 -18.01 4.59 6.26
N VAL A 73 -18.39 4.11 7.44
CA VAL A 73 -17.48 3.34 8.30
C VAL A 73 -17.51 1.90 7.85
N VAL A 74 -16.36 1.37 7.53
CA VAL A 74 -16.23 0.02 6.97
C VAL A 74 -15.15 -0.78 7.69
N ARG A 75 -15.27 -2.10 7.60
CA ARG A 75 -14.24 -3.05 8.01
C ARG A 75 -13.67 -3.70 6.78
N ILE A 76 -12.36 -3.58 6.60
CA ILE A 76 -11.64 -4.18 5.48
C ILE A 76 -10.82 -5.34 5.99
N THR A 77 -10.95 -6.48 5.31
CA THR A 77 -10.11 -7.65 5.53
C THR A 77 -9.21 -7.84 4.32
N THR A 78 -7.91 -7.88 4.54
CA THR A 78 -6.92 -8.09 3.48
C THR A 78 -6.72 -9.58 3.19
N ASN A 79 -6.03 -9.89 2.10
CA ASN A 79 -5.69 -11.27 1.74
C ASN A 79 -4.78 -11.96 2.77
N THR A 80 -4.10 -11.16 3.61
CA THR A 80 -3.25 -11.66 4.69
C THR A 80 -3.99 -11.75 6.03
N ASN A 81 -5.34 -11.65 6.02
CA ASN A 81 -6.20 -11.65 7.21
C ASN A 81 -5.97 -10.47 8.15
N HIS A 82 -5.40 -9.39 7.67
CA HIS A 82 -5.31 -8.15 8.42
C HIS A 82 -6.65 -7.43 8.35
N VAL A 83 -7.18 -7.01 9.50
CA VAL A 83 -8.50 -6.37 9.62
C VAL A 83 -8.30 -4.91 10.03
N ILE A 84 -8.95 -4.01 9.28
CA ILE A 84 -8.89 -2.57 9.54
C ILE A 84 -10.30 -2.01 9.56
N GLU A 85 -10.61 -1.20 10.56
CA GLU A 85 -11.87 -0.48 10.67
C GLU A 85 -11.61 1.01 10.57
N GLY A 86 -12.36 1.70 9.72
CA GLY A 86 -12.21 3.12 9.54
C GLY A 86 -13.21 3.70 8.56
N LYS A 87 -13.08 5.00 8.32
CA LYS A 87 -13.95 5.71 7.39
C LYS A 87 -13.40 5.61 5.98
N PHE A 88 -14.23 5.16 5.05
CA PHE A 88 -13.89 5.13 3.63
C PHE A 88 -13.82 6.55 3.09
N ILE A 89 -12.71 6.91 2.47
CA ILE A 89 -12.48 8.23 1.89
C ILE A 89 -12.66 8.21 0.37
N GLY A 90 -12.03 7.28 -0.31
CA GLY A 90 -12.14 7.21 -1.75
C GLY A 90 -11.11 6.27 -2.39
N LEU A 91 -11.08 6.33 -3.72
CA LEU A 91 -10.14 5.60 -4.55
C LEU A 91 -9.33 6.58 -5.38
N ASN A 92 -8.11 6.18 -5.74
CA ASN A 92 -7.33 6.89 -6.73
C ASN A 92 -7.37 6.16 -8.09
N LYS A 93 -6.72 6.76 -9.10
CA LYS A 93 -6.65 6.19 -10.44
C LYS A 93 -5.92 4.84 -10.52
N TYR A 94 -5.12 4.52 -9.50
CA TYR A 94 -4.39 3.24 -9.39
C TYR A 94 -5.19 2.17 -8.66
N LYS A 95 -6.46 2.41 -8.37
CA LYS A 95 -7.35 1.50 -7.64
C LYS A 95 -6.83 1.21 -6.23
N MET A 96 -6.29 2.22 -5.58
CA MET A 96 -5.97 2.18 -4.16
C MET A 96 -7.10 2.82 -3.37
N LEU A 97 -7.54 2.12 -2.33
CA LEU A 97 -8.60 2.54 -1.45
C LEU A 97 -7.99 3.21 -0.22
N CYS A 98 -8.53 4.38 0.17
CA CYS A 98 -8.08 5.12 1.33
C CYS A 98 -9.07 4.97 2.48
N ILE A 99 -8.56 4.62 3.65
CA ILE A 99 -9.30 4.53 4.90
C ILE A 99 -8.63 5.44 5.92
N VAL A 100 -9.43 6.22 6.64
CA VAL A 100 -8.95 7.04 7.75
C VAL A 100 -9.47 6.47 9.05
N THR A 101 -8.54 6.14 9.95
CA THR A 101 -8.83 5.78 11.34
C THR A 101 -8.62 7.00 12.25
N ASN A 102 -8.73 6.83 13.56
CA ASN A 102 -8.52 7.93 14.50
C ASN A 102 -7.09 8.48 14.50
N HIS A 103 -6.11 7.67 14.11
CA HIS A 103 -4.69 8.02 14.21
C HIS A 103 -3.91 7.81 12.92
N THR A 104 -4.49 7.14 11.92
CA THR A 104 -3.76 6.72 10.73
C THR A 104 -4.58 6.95 9.47
N ILE A 105 -3.87 7.19 8.37
CA ILE A 105 -4.38 7.10 7.01
C ILE A 105 -3.80 5.82 6.43
N GLU A 106 -4.67 4.92 5.95
CA GLU A 106 -4.23 3.66 5.38
C GLU A 106 -4.75 3.53 3.95
N ALA A 107 -3.87 3.19 3.04
CA ALA A 107 -4.22 2.98 1.64
C ALA A 107 -3.89 1.53 1.24
N TYR A 108 -4.85 0.88 0.59
CA TYR A 108 -4.74 -0.52 0.17
C TYR A 108 -5.13 -0.66 -1.29
N GLY A 109 -4.36 -1.41 -2.05
CA GLY A 109 -4.76 -1.83 -3.39
C GLY A 109 -5.98 -2.75 -3.31
N ILE A 110 -6.98 -2.50 -4.15
CA ILE A 110 -8.24 -3.29 -4.14
C ILE A 110 -7.95 -4.78 -4.33
N LYS A 111 -6.97 -5.13 -5.15
CA LYS A 111 -6.59 -6.53 -5.40
C LYS A 111 -6.09 -7.27 -4.15
N TYR A 112 -5.68 -6.55 -3.11
CA TYR A 112 -5.20 -7.15 -1.86
C TYR A 112 -6.29 -7.21 -0.78
N ILE A 113 -7.50 -6.77 -1.09
CA ILE A 113 -8.63 -6.78 -0.19
C ILE A 113 -9.48 -8.00 -0.50
N SER A 114 -9.75 -8.84 0.51
CA SER A 114 -10.59 -10.02 0.37
C SER A 114 -12.05 -9.74 0.69
N GLN A 115 -12.32 -8.82 1.62
CA GLN A 115 -13.68 -8.52 2.07
C GLN A 115 -13.80 -7.09 2.57
N ILE A 116 -14.94 -6.46 2.33
CA ILE A 116 -15.33 -5.17 2.88
C ILE A 116 -16.74 -5.31 3.47
N ASP A 117 -16.86 -4.95 4.75
CA ASP A 117 -18.15 -4.96 5.47
C ASP A 117 -18.50 -3.56 5.95
N THR A 118 -19.77 -3.23 5.94
CA THR A 118 -20.27 -1.99 6.54
C THR A 118 -20.44 -2.18 8.05
N LEU A 119 -20.02 -1.19 8.82
CA LEU A 119 -20.20 -1.20 10.27
C LEU A 119 -21.43 -0.41 10.69
#